data_c44b96605c23b7e551bec73a8e45111b
#
_entry.id   c44b96605c23b7e551bec73a8e45111b
#
_cell.length_a   1.000
_cell.length_b   1.000
_cell.length_c   1.000
_cell.angle_alpha   90.00
_cell.angle_beta   90.00
_cell.angle_gamma   90.00
#
_symmetry.space_group_name_H-M   'P 1'
#
loop_
_entity.id
_entity.type
_entity.pdbx_description
1 polymer ?
#
loop_
_entity_poly.entity_id
_entity_poly.type
_entity_poly.pdbx_seq_one_letter_code
_entity_poly.pdbx_strand_id
1 'polypeptide(L)'
;MAKGGKRYWFKFYNNFFDNEKIKEIKRRKDGDRLIVIFINCLTIAANCESGGYLKISENKFFDVQTLARHMSRNQESIRIALDIFQEYSMIVQDEYGYKIKNWNKYQSLQEKGIKQIKQSTENSKNVETEREREKETKKEIKTETGGEKDSPTRFKDIDMFR
;
A
#
# COMPACT_ATOMS: atom_id res chain seq x y z
N MET A 1 4.44 3.50 27.25
CA MET A 1 4.09 4.20 25.99
C MET A 1 4.69 3.42 24.83
N ALA A 2 3.89 2.86 23.97
CA ALA A 2 4.38 2.16 22.80
C ALA A 2 5.11 3.18 21.90
N LYS A 3 6.41 2.99 21.67
CA LYS A 3 7.15 3.72 20.64
C LYS A 3 6.47 3.41 19.32
N GLY A 4 5.79 4.37 18.72
CA GLY A 4 5.22 4.27 17.39
C GLY A 4 6.32 3.81 16.43
N GLY A 5 6.17 2.60 15.88
CA GLY A 5 7.15 2.05 14.97
C GLY A 5 7.19 2.88 13.69
N LYS A 6 8.41 3.18 13.20
CA LYS A 6 8.58 3.89 11.93
C LYS A 6 7.88 3.11 10.82
N ARG A 7 6.90 3.72 10.17
CA ARG A 7 6.17 3.09 9.07
C ARG A 7 7.01 3.17 7.79
N TYR A 8 7.32 2.04 7.18
CA TYR A 8 8.14 1.95 5.96
C TYR A 8 7.32 1.96 4.67
N TRP A 9 5.99 1.90 4.76
CA TRP A 9 5.08 1.90 3.62
C TRP A 9 3.73 2.48 4.03
N PHE A 10 2.98 2.95 3.04
CA PHE A 10 1.59 3.37 3.19
C PHE A 10 0.76 2.83 2.03
N LYS A 11 -0.56 2.76 2.22
CA LYS A 11 -1.45 2.29 1.16
C LYS A 11 -1.57 3.33 0.07
N PHE A 12 -1.27 2.91 -1.14
CA PHE A 12 -1.54 3.67 -2.36
C PHE A 12 -2.56 2.88 -3.19
N TYR A 13 -3.71 3.49 -3.45
CA TYR A 13 -4.79 2.79 -4.14
C TYR A 13 -4.52 2.75 -5.64
N ASN A 14 -4.78 1.59 -6.28
CA ASN A 14 -4.60 1.39 -7.72
C ASN A 14 -5.48 2.31 -8.58
N ASN A 15 -6.63 2.76 -8.05
CA ASN A 15 -7.53 3.71 -8.68
C ASN A 15 -7.26 5.18 -8.30
N PHE A 16 -6.07 5.51 -7.80
CA PHE A 16 -5.70 6.88 -7.43
C PHE A 16 -5.91 7.87 -8.58
N PHE A 17 -5.48 7.48 -9.79
CA PHE A 17 -5.60 8.32 -10.98
C PHE A 17 -7.02 8.37 -11.58
N ASP A 18 -7.92 7.51 -11.13
CA ASP A 18 -9.33 7.53 -11.52
C ASP A 18 -10.16 8.51 -10.67
N ASN A 19 -9.60 8.99 -9.57
CA ASN A 19 -10.25 9.98 -8.71
C ASN A 19 -10.45 11.30 -9.47
N GLU A 20 -11.68 11.83 -9.46
CA GLU A 20 -12.04 13.05 -10.18
C GLU A 20 -11.18 14.27 -9.81
N LYS A 21 -10.86 14.42 -8.51
CA LYS A 21 -9.98 15.52 -8.05
C LYS A 21 -8.57 15.41 -8.64
N ILE A 22 -8.05 14.20 -8.73
CA ILE A 22 -6.73 13.93 -9.31
C ILE A 22 -6.76 14.20 -10.82
N LYS A 23 -7.84 13.78 -11.52
CA LYS A 23 -8.02 14.07 -12.95
C LYS A 23 -8.09 15.57 -13.22
N GLU A 24 -8.83 16.33 -12.40
CA GLU A 24 -8.92 17.78 -12.52
C GLU A 24 -7.56 18.47 -12.28
N ILE A 25 -6.83 18.06 -11.26
CA ILE A 25 -5.47 18.57 -10.99
C ILE A 25 -4.55 18.25 -12.17
N LYS A 26 -4.63 17.04 -12.72
CA LYS A 26 -3.79 16.60 -13.84
C LYS A 26 -4.02 17.40 -15.12
N ARG A 27 -5.23 17.91 -15.35
CA ARG A 27 -5.56 18.78 -16.50
C ARG A 27 -4.94 20.17 -16.42
N ARG A 28 -4.49 20.61 -15.23
CA ARG A 28 -3.83 21.92 -15.08
C ARG A 28 -2.44 21.93 -15.74
N LYS A 29 -1.94 23.09 -16.12
CA LYS A 29 -0.65 23.28 -16.82
C LYS A 29 0.52 22.56 -16.13
N ASP A 30 0.57 22.58 -14.78
CA ASP A 30 1.59 21.95 -13.97
C ASP A 30 1.04 20.70 -13.22
N GLY A 31 0.05 20.02 -13.79
CA GLY A 31 -0.69 18.94 -13.16
C GLY A 31 0.18 17.81 -12.65
N ASP A 32 1.12 17.32 -13.44
CA ASP A 32 2.03 16.24 -13.02
C ASP A 32 2.93 16.68 -11.86
N ARG A 33 3.40 17.93 -11.85
CA ARG A 33 4.15 18.50 -10.74
C ARG A 33 3.32 18.55 -9.46
N LEU A 34 2.05 18.95 -9.55
CA LEU A 34 1.13 18.99 -8.43
C LEU A 34 0.88 17.58 -7.87
N ILE A 35 0.68 16.60 -8.74
CA ILE A 35 0.54 15.19 -8.33
C ILE A 35 1.77 14.69 -7.57
N VAL A 36 2.98 14.98 -8.06
CA VAL A 36 4.22 14.60 -7.36
C VAL A 36 4.32 15.28 -6.00
N ILE A 37 3.97 16.57 -5.88
CA ILE A 37 3.94 17.28 -4.59
C ILE A 37 2.93 16.62 -3.63
N PHE A 38 1.74 16.26 -4.12
CA PHE A 38 0.73 15.59 -3.30
C PHE A 38 1.20 14.22 -2.80
N ILE A 39 1.83 13.41 -3.66
CA ILE A 39 2.41 12.12 -3.26
C ILE A 39 3.49 12.32 -2.19
N ASN A 40 4.34 13.34 -2.31
CA ASN A 40 5.29 13.70 -1.25
C ASN A 40 4.59 14.06 0.08
N CYS A 41 3.48 14.80 0.03
CA CYS A 41 2.69 15.06 1.24
C CYS A 41 2.17 13.76 1.88
N LEU A 42 1.71 12.79 1.06
CA LEU A 42 1.27 11.48 1.56
C LEU A 42 2.43 10.71 2.23
N THR A 43 3.64 10.74 1.67
CA THR A 43 4.81 10.08 2.28
C THR A 43 5.22 10.72 3.60
N ILE A 44 5.17 12.06 3.69
CA ILE A 44 5.43 12.79 4.93
C ILE A 44 4.41 12.41 6.00
N ALA A 45 3.12 12.42 5.67
CA ALA A 45 2.05 12.06 6.60
C ALA A 45 2.18 10.60 7.10
N ALA A 46 2.66 9.69 6.24
CA ALA A 46 2.89 8.29 6.57
C ALA A 46 4.05 8.10 7.56
N ASN A 47 5.14 8.84 7.38
CA ASN A 47 6.36 8.69 8.18
C ASN A 47 6.19 9.02 9.67
N CYS A 48 5.24 9.89 10.01
CA CYS A 48 5.11 10.42 11.37
C CYS A 48 3.99 9.80 12.19
N GLU A 49 3.22 8.83 11.65
CA GLU A 49 2.02 8.25 12.30
C GLU A 49 1.10 9.29 12.96
N SER A 50 1.07 10.49 12.39
CA SER A 50 0.49 11.71 12.96
C SER A 50 -0.99 11.90 12.63
N GLY A 51 -1.70 10.83 12.24
CA GLY A 51 -3.10 10.96 11.84
C GLY A 51 -3.33 11.78 10.57
N GLY A 52 -2.29 11.89 9.73
CA GLY A 52 -2.34 12.62 8.45
C GLY A 52 -1.72 14.01 8.48
N TYR A 53 -1.22 14.48 9.60
CA TYR A 53 -0.52 15.76 9.67
C TYR A 53 0.85 15.70 8.98
N LEU A 54 1.24 16.81 8.35
CA LEU A 54 2.57 16.96 7.79
C LEU A 54 3.53 17.42 8.91
N LYS A 55 4.21 16.47 9.54
CA LYS A 55 5.12 16.71 10.67
C LYS A 55 6.57 16.42 10.32
N ILE A 56 7.46 17.18 10.90
CA ILE A 56 8.92 16.95 10.90
C ILE A 56 9.30 16.05 12.09
N SER A 57 8.69 16.31 13.26
CA SER A 57 8.87 15.56 14.52
C SER A 57 7.60 15.65 15.36
N GLU A 58 7.58 15.04 16.54
CA GLU A 58 6.39 15.01 17.42
C GLU A 58 5.70 16.37 17.60
N ASN A 59 6.50 17.44 17.79
CA ASN A 59 6.00 18.77 18.11
C ASN A 59 6.28 19.82 17.01
N LYS A 60 6.79 19.40 15.86
CA LYS A 60 7.14 20.32 14.77
C LYS A 60 6.42 19.96 13.48
N PHE A 61 5.61 20.88 13.02
CA PHE A 61 4.84 20.75 11.78
C PHE A 61 5.59 21.40 10.62
N PHE A 62 5.32 20.91 9.40
CA PHE A 62 5.79 21.55 8.19
C PHE A 62 4.99 22.82 7.91
N ASP A 63 5.71 23.91 7.63
CA ASP A 63 5.21 25.12 6.97
C ASP A 63 5.60 25.12 5.48
N VAL A 64 5.20 26.15 4.74
CA VAL A 64 5.51 26.28 3.31
C VAL A 64 7.01 26.28 3.05
N GLN A 65 7.80 26.95 3.89
CA GLN A 65 9.24 27.08 3.73
C GLN A 65 9.96 25.74 3.96
N THR A 66 9.59 25.04 5.01
CA THR A 66 10.19 23.73 5.35
C THR A 66 9.77 22.64 4.37
N LEU A 67 8.51 22.67 3.89
CA LEU A 67 8.06 21.79 2.80
C LEU A 67 8.84 22.06 1.50
N ALA A 68 9.01 23.32 1.13
CA ALA A 68 9.75 23.71 -0.06
C ALA A 68 11.20 23.18 -0.02
N ARG A 69 11.86 23.34 1.13
CA ARG A 69 13.22 22.82 1.36
C ARG A 69 13.25 21.29 1.32
N HIS A 70 12.31 20.64 1.99
CA HIS A 70 12.22 19.17 2.04
C HIS A 70 12.01 18.54 0.66
N MET A 71 11.18 19.18 -0.17
CA MET A 71 10.86 18.69 -1.52
C MET A 71 11.80 19.25 -2.60
N SER A 72 12.82 20.05 -2.23
CA SER A 72 13.72 20.74 -3.17
C SER A 72 12.95 21.54 -4.24
N ARG A 73 11.96 22.32 -3.79
CA ARG A 73 11.09 23.18 -4.60
C ARG A 73 11.15 24.62 -4.11
N ASN A 74 10.75 25.56 -4.96
CA ASN A 74 10.57 26.94 -4.51
C ASN A 74 9.30 27.09 -3.67
N GLN A 75 9.28 28.06 -2.77
CA GLN A 75 8.16 28.28 -1.84
C GLN A 75 6.86 28.61 -2.56
N GLU A 76 6.93 29.34 -3.64
CA GLU A 76 5.75 29.75 -4.41
C GLU A 76 5.05 28.53 -5.05
N SER A 77 5.81 27.60 -5.61
CA SER A 77 5.26 26.34 -6.13
C SER A 77 4.57 25.51 -5.06
N ILE A 78 5.12 25.48 -3.84
CA ILE A 78 4.51 24.76 -2.71
C ILE A 78 3.24 25.47 -2.23
N ARG A 79 3.26 26.80 -2.15
CA ARG A 79 2.08 27.60 -1.77
C ARG A 79 0.93 27.35 -2.73
N ILE A 80 1.17 27.53 -4.02
CA ILE A 80 0.17 27.28 -5.06
C ILE A 80 -0.37 25.83 -4.98
N ALA A 81 0.51 24.85 -4.78
CA ALA A 81 0.09 23.46 -4.65
C ALA A 81 -0.82 23.24 -3.43
N LEU A 82 -0.47 23.78 -2.27
CA LEU A 82 -1.27 23.68 -1.05
C LEU A 82 -2.63 24.37 -1.19
N ASP A 83 -2.68 25.56 -1.81
CA ASP A 83 -3.93 26.29 -2.08
C ASP A 83 -4.86 25.44 -2.97
N ILE A 84 -4.32 24.83 -4.03
CA ILE A 84 -5.07 23.93 -4.90
C ILE A 84 -5.56 22.70 -4.12
N PHE A 85 -4.73 22.09 -3.30
CA PHE A 85 -5.14 20.92 -2.52
C PHE A 85 -6.20 21.24 -1.46
N GLN A 86 -6.20 22.47 -0.93
CA GLN A 86 -7.25 22.97 -0.05
C GLN A 86 -8.56 23.22 -0.83
N GLU A 87 -8.49 23.87 -2.01
CA GLU A 87 -9.61 24.06 -2.92
C GLU A 87 -10.35 22.73 -3.20
N TYR A 88 -9.60 21.66 -3.52
CA TYR A 88 -10.16 20.32 -3.73
C TYR A 88 -10.45 19.55 -2.43
N SER A 89 -10.28 20.15 -1.27
CA SER A 89 -10.47 19.49 0.04
C SER A 89 -9.67 18.18 0.16
N MET A 90 -8.44 18.16 -0.31
CA MET A 90 -7.50 17.04 -0.17
C MET A 90 -6.58 17.24 1.04
N ILE A 91 -6.21 18.49 1.28
CA ILE A 91 -5.47 18.95 2.47
C ILE A 91 -6.35 19.98 3.19
N VAL A 92 -6.29 19.99 4.50
CA VAL A 92 -6.87 21.02 5.35
C VAL A 92 -5.77 21.65 6.18
N GLN A 93 -5.94 22.91 6.54
CA GLN A 93 -5.06 23.62 7.46
C GLN A 93 -5.85 23.95 8.72
N ASP A 94 -5.26 23.64 9.86
CA ASP A 94 -5.79 24.01 11.18
C ASP A 94 -4.72 24.72 12.02
N GLU A 95 -4.95 24.90 13.31
CA GLU A 95 -4.03 25.55 14.25
C GLU A 95 -2.67 24.85 14.39
N TYR A 96 -2.62 23.55 14.08
CA TYR A 96 -1.40 22.73 14.15
C TYR A 96 -0.63 22.71 12.82
N GLY A 97 -1.31 22.94 11.69
CA GLY A 97 -0.68 22.96 10.39
C GLY A 97 -1.46 22.20 9.31
N TYR A 98 -0.75 21.72 8.30
CA TYR A 98 -1.36 21.02 7.18
C TYR A 98 -1.62 19.55 7.49
N LYS A 99 -2.81 19.06 7.09
CA LYS A 99 -3.26 17.69 7.32
C LYS A 99 -3.94 17.11 6.08
N ILE A 100 -3.63 15.87 5.74
CA ILE A 100 -4.33 15.12 4.70
C ILE A 100 -5.76 14.81 5.17
N LYS A 101 -6.76 15.25 4.42
CA LYS A 101 -8.15 14.98 4.74
C LYS A 101 -8.48 13.48 4.60
N ASN A 102 -9.26 12.96 5.53
CA ASN A 102 -9.67 11.56 5.54
C ASN A 102 -8.51 10.53 5.64
N TRP A 103 -7.33 10.94 6.09
CA TRP A 103 -6.17 10.06 6.22
C TRP A 103 -6.50 8.72 6.87
N ASN A 104 -7.13 8.75 8.04
CA ASN A 104 -7.45 7.53 8.77
C ASN A 104 -8.40 6.60 8.01
N LYS A 105 -9.36 7.15 7.25
CA LYS A 105 -10.27 6.36 6.40
C LYS A 105 -9.50 5.54 5.36
N TYR A 106 -8.47 6.12 4.77
CA TYR A 106 -7.66 5.44 3.75
C TYR A 106 -6.62 4.49 4.34
N GLN A 107 -6.13 4.75 5.56
CA GLN A 107 -5.07 3.94 6.19
C GLN A 107 -5.61 2.88 7.17
N SER A 108 -6.78 3.05 7.77
CA SER A 108 -7.36 2.15 8.78
C SER A 108 -7.88 0.80 8.24
N LEU A 109 -7.96 0.62 6.93
CA LEU A 109 -8.35 -0.66 6.31
C LEU A 109 -7.32 -1.79 6.52
N GLN A 110 -6.26 -1.56 7.29
CA GLN A 110 -5.25 -2.59 7.60
C GLN A 110 -5.82 -3.78 8.38
N GLU A 111 -6.75 -3.56 9.31
CA GLU A 111 -7.24 -4.65 10.15
C GLU A 111 -8.11 -5.65 9.39
N LYS A 112 -8.89 -5.21 8.41
CA LYS A 112 -9.72 -6.11 7.61
C LYS A 112 -8.90 -6.97 6.64
N GLY A 113 -7.87 -6.38 6.02
CA GLY A 113 -6.97 -7.10 5.11
C GLY A 113 -6.13 -8.16 5.82
N ILE A 114 -5.60 -7.85 7.00
CA ILE A 114 -4.79 -8.79 7.79
C ILE A 114 -5.65 -9.95 8.34
N LYS A 115 -6.90 -9.68 8.74
CA LYS A 115 -7.82 -10.75 9.17
C LYS A 115 -8.17 -11.71 8.02
N GLN A 116 -8.38 -11.20 6.81
CA GLN A 116 -8.65 -12.04 5.64
C GLN A 116 -7.41 -12.86 5.21
N ILE A 117 -6.21 -12.29 5.27
CA ILE A 117 -4.96 -13.00 4.98
C ILE A 117 -4.69 -14.09 6.03
N LYS A 118 -4.91 -13.81 7.32
CA LYS A 118 -4.76 -14.81 8.38
C LYS A 118 -5.75 -15.96 8.22
N GLN A 119 -7.03 -15.68 7.91
CA GLN A 119 -8.02 -16.72 7.65
C GLN A 119 -7.70 -17.57 6.40
N SER A 120 -7.21 -16.95 5.32
CA SER A 120 -6.78 -17.71 4.13
C SER A 120 -5.52 -18.54 4.38
N THR A 121 -4.60 -18.07 5.23
CA THR A 121 -3.39 -18.83 5.59
C THR A 121 -3.69 -19.97 6.54
N GLU A 122 -4.64 -19.82 7.47
CA GLU A 122 -5.11 -20.89 8.35
C GLU A 122 -5.88 -21.96 7.57
N ASN A 123 -6.75 -21.56 6.64
CA ASN A 123 -7.44 -22.51 5.77
C ASN A 123 -6.47 -23.27 4.83
N SER A 124 -5.41 -22.61 4.34
CA SER A 124 -4.39 -23.28 3.50
C SER A 124 -3.59 -24.31 4.29
N LYS A 125 -3.25 -24.04 5.55
CA LYS A 125 -2.56 -24.99 6.43
C LYS A 125 -3.44 -26.19 6.78
N ASN A 126 -4.73 -25.98 7.03
CA ASN A 126 -5.66 -27.09 7.30
C ASN A 126 -5.85 -28.01 6.08
N VAL A 127 -5.91 -27.45 4.87
CA VAL A 127 -6.00 -28.23 3.62
C VAL A 127 -4.73 -29.03 3.34
N GLU A 128 -3.55 -28.49 3.68
CA GLU A 128 -2.28 -29.25 3.54
C GLU A 128 -2.19 -30.40 4.54
N THR A 129 -2.62 -30.20 5.77
CA THR A 129 -2.64 -31.23 6.82
C THR A 129 -3.63 -32.36 6.49
N GLU A 130 -4.78 -32.05 5.89
CA GLU A 130 -5.73 -33.06 5.42
C GLU A 130 -5.19 -33.86 4.23
N ARG A 131 -4.50 -33.19 3.29
CA ARG A 131 -3.84 -33.87 2.14
C ARG A 131 -2.69 -34.80 2.55
N GLU A 132 -1.98 -34.48 3.61
CA GLU A 132 -0.93 -35.34 4.16
C GLU A 132 -1.52 -36.56 4.85
N ARG A 133 -2.60 -36.42 5.61
CA ARG A 133 -3.35 -37.55 6.21
C ARG A 133 -3.96 -38.49 5.17
N GLU A 134 -4.51 -37.96 4.07
CA GLU A 134 -5.02 -38.78 2.95
C GLU A 134 -3.91 -39.52 2.21
N LYS A 135 -2.68 -38.99 2.17
CA LYS A 135 -1.53 -39.66 1.56
C LYS A 135 -0.99 -40.79 2.44
N GLU A 136 -1.03 -40.64 3.76
CA GLU A 136 -0.64 -41.73 4.69
C GLU A 136 -1.62 -42.88 4.66
N THR A 137 -2.94 -42.64 4.69
CA THR A 137 -3.96 -43.67 4.57
C THR A 137 -3.91 -44.39 3.23
N LYS A 138 -3.55 -43.70 2.12
CA LYS A 138 -3.36 -44.35 0.82
C LYS A 138 -2.07 -45.16 0.70
N LYS A 139 -1.05 -44.90 1.51
CA LYS A 139 0.18 -45.71 1.57
C LYS A 139 -0.03 -47.00 2.31
N GLU A 140 -0.82 -47.04 3.37
CA GLU A 140 -1.12 -48.25 4.11
C GLU A 140 -1.97 -49.25 3.30
N ILE A 141 -2.86 -48.76 2.41
CA ILE A 141 -3.69 -49.63 1.54
C ILE A 141 -2.89 -50.21 0.34
N LYS A 142 -1.72 -49.60 -0.04
CA LYS A 142 -0.92 -50.06 -1.18
C LYS A 142 0.16 -51.08 -0.86
N THR A 143 0.35 -51.43 0.39
CA THR A 143 1.29 -52.49 0.78
C THR A 143 0.72 -53.89 0.71
N GLU A 144 -0.58 -54.09 0.41
CA GLU A 144 -1.21 -55.41 0.34
C GLU A 144 -1.50 -55.96 -1.06
N THR A 145 -1.24 -55.21 -2.16
CA THR A 145 -1.39 -55.77 -3.52
C THR A 145 -0.17 -55.44 -4.37
N GLY A 146 0.62 -56.50 -4.61
CA GLY A 146 1.80 -56.46 -5.45
C GLY A 146 1.52 -56.40 -6.95
N GLY A 147 2.43 -55.77 -7.67
CA GLY A 147 2.91 -56.12 -9.01
C GLY A 147 2.15 -55.59 -10.20
N GLU A 148 2.72 -54.68 -10.95
CA GLU A 148 3.28 -54.90 -12.29
C GLU A 148 3.73 -53.61 -12.96
N LYS A 149 4.72 -53.74 -13.82
CA LYS A 149 5.50 -52.74 -14.54
C LYS A 149 4.70 -52.04 -15.63
N ASP A 150 4.93 -50.78 -15.94
CA ASP A 150 5.47 -50.36 -17.25
C ASP A 150 5.98 -48.92 -17.31
N SER A 151 6.87 -48.68 -18.25
CA SER A 151 7.81 -47.58 -18.41
C SER A 151 7.28 -46.43 -19.32
N PRO A 152 8.12 -45.41 -19.65
CA PRO A 152 7.75 -43.99 -19.58
C PRO A 152 7.45 -43.36 -20.95
N THR A 153 6.69 -42.31 -20.98
CA THR A 153 6.64 -41.42 -22.16
C THR A 153 7.09 -40.02 -21.81
N ARG A 154 8.14 -39.70 -22.49
CA ARG A 154 8.89 -38.45 -22.62
C ARG A 154 7.99 -37.37 -23.24
N PHE A 155 7.83 -36.20 -22.59
CA PHE A 155 7.32 -35.03 -23.24
C PHE A 155 8.42 -33.98 -23.38
N LYS A 156 8.52 -33.49 -24.62
CA LYS A 156 9.50 -32.57 -25.16
C LYS A 156 9.12 -31.12 -24.79
N ASP A 157 10.18 -30.33 -24.67
CA ASP A 157 10.25 -28.90 -24.60
C ASP A 157 9.28 -28.15 -25.53
N ILE A 158 8.66 -27.11 -25.02
CA ILE A 158 8.11 -26.03 -25.83
C ILE A 158 8.73 -24.73 -25.36
N ASP A 159 9.66 -24.23 -26.15
CA ASP A 159 10.15 -22.84 -26.14
C ASP A 159 8.99 -21.88 -26.35
N MET A 160 8.90 -20.84 -25.50
CA MET A 160 8.05 -19.70 -25.74
C MET A 160 8.79 -18.40 -25.33
N PHE A 161 9.66 -17.93 -26.21
CA PHE A 161 10.00 -16.52 -26.34
C PHE A 161 10.25 -16.19 -27.80
N ARG A 162 9.28 -15.50 -28.37
CA ARG A 162 9.44 -14.53 -29.44
C ARG A 162 8.31 -13.50 -29.39
#